data_40f48c059bfbcb9a3547fef2bde825b7
#
_entry.id   40f48c059bfbcb9a3547fef2bde825b7
#
_cell.length_a   1.000
_cell.length_b   1.000
_cell.length_c   1.000
_cell.angle_alpha   90.00
_cell.angle_beta   90.00
_cell.angle_gamma   90.00
#
_symmetry.space_group_name_H-M   'P 1'
#
loop_
_entity.id
_entity.type
_entity.pdbx_description
1 polymer ?
#
loop_
_entity_poly.entity_id
_entity_poly.type
_entity_poly.pdbx_seq_one_letter_code
_entity_poly.pdbx_strand_id
1 'polypeptide(L)'
;GSLNTFLNAMTYPDKTVYPVASCNDVDFKNIMDVYMDAVFYPDIYNKPQIFKQEGWHYELENEDDELKINGVVYNEMKGVYSSPDDVLSRYTCVSLFPDTPYRFESGGEPAHIPELEYNEFLDYHKKFYHPVNSYIYLYGDMDVQERLDYLDREYLSYFDADDVEIDAS
;
A
#
# COMPACT_ATOMS: atom_id res chain seq x y z
N GLY A 1 19.51 7.79 -22.66
CA GLY A 1 19.00 6.44 -22.40
C GLY A 1 18.15 6.47 -21.13
N SER A 2 17.08 5.70 -21.06
CA SER A 2 16.31 5.55 -19.83
C SER A 2 17.14 4.79 -18.78
N LEU A 3 17.00 5.13 -17.50
CA LEU A 3 17.71 4.49 -16.39
C LEU A 3 17.26 3.04 -16.11
N ASN A 4 16.25 2.52 -16.84
CA ASN A 4 15.64 1.21 -16.63
C ASN A 4 15.25 0.98 -15.15
N THR A 5 14.69 2.00 -14.51
CA THR A 5 14.23 1.94 -13.14
C THR A 5 12.93 1.15 -13.06
N PHE A 6 12.86 0.19 -12.15
CA PHE A 6 11.63 -0.53 -11.82
C PHE A 6 11.06 -0.03 -10.50
N LEU A 7 9.77 0.26 -10.50
CA LEU A 7 9.00 0.73 -9.35
C LEU A 7 7.66 -0.01 -9.32
N ASN A 8 7.24 -0.51 -8.17
CA ASN A 8 5.92 -1.11 -8.00
C ASN A 8 5.47 -1.06 -6.54
N ALA A 9 4.18 -1.34 -6.32
CA ALA A 9 3.59 -1.66 -5.03
C ALA A 9 2.66 -2.87 -5.24
N MET A 10 2.77 -3.87 -4.39
CA MET A 10 2.05 -5.14 -4.55
C MET A 10 1.41 -5.51 -3.22
N THR A 11 0.08 -5.67 -3.22
CA THR A 11 -0.70 -6.06 -2.05
C THR A 11 -1.03 -7.55 -2.11
N TYR A 12 -0.74 -8.24 -1.02
CA TYR A 12 -1.04 -9.66 -0.80
C TYR A 12 -1.97 -9.80 0.41
N PRO A 13 -2.58 -10.98 0.64
CA PRO A 13 -3.47 -11.18 1.79
C PRO A 13 -2.82 -10.95 3.15
N ASP A 14 -1.50 -11.14 3.25
CA ASP A 14 -0.73 -11.12 4.50
C ASP A 14 0.40 -10.07 4.53
N LYS A 15 0.63 -9.35 3.43
CA LYS A 15 1.70 -8.34 3.33
C LYS A 15 1.48 -7.37 2.18
N THR A 16 2.16 -6.24 2.25
CA THR A 16 2.35 -5.33 1.10
C THR A 16 3.84 -5.20 0.83
N VAL A 17 4.23 -5.23 -0.44
CA VAL A 17 5.62 -5.19 -0.88
C VAL A 17 5.83 -4.00 -1.80
N TYR A 18 6.90 -3.24 -1.58
CA TYR A 18 7.29 -2.07 -2.35
C TYR A 18 8.63 -2.33 -3.04
N PRO A 19 8.65 -3.10 -4.14
CA PRO A 19 9.89 -3.45 -4.83
C PRO A 19 10.37 -2.31 -5.72
N VAL A 20 11.66 -1.99 -5.61
CA VAL A 20 12.34 -1.03 -6.47
C VAL A 20 13.64 -1.64 -7.00
N ALA A 21 14.03 -1.29 -8.21
CA ALA A 21 15.31 -1.71 -8.77
C ALA A 21 15.87 -0.67 -9.75
N SER A 22 17.19 -0.50 -9.73
CA SER A 22 17.93 0.29 -10.70
C SER A 22 19.32 -0.31 -10.92
N CYS A 23 19.84 -0.16 -12.13
CA CYS A 23 21.22 -0.49 -12.47
C CYS A 23 22.19 0.71 -12.28
N ASN A 24 21.68 1.84 -11.81
CA ASN A 24 22.46 3.05 -11.56
C ASN A 24 22.45 3.34 -10.04
N ASP A 25 23.63 3.48 -9.45
CA ASP A 25 23.77 3.66 -8.00
C ASP A 25 23.13 4.96 -7.47
N VAL A 26 23.23 6.05 -8.21
CA VAL A 26 22.61 7.32 -7.84
C VAL A 26 21.09 7.24 -7.92
N ASP A 27 20.58 6.62 -8.97
CA ASP A 27 19.15 6.40 -9.14
C ASP A 27 18.62 5.44 -8.08
N PHE A 28 19.34 4.36 -7.75
CA PHE A 28 18.97 3.43 -6.69
C PHE A 28 18.86 4.14 -5.34
N LYS A 29 19.80 5.02 -5.01
CA LYS A 29 19.74 5.86 -3.81
C LYS A 29 18.47 6.71 -3.78
N ASN A 30 18.20 7.42 -4.87
CA ASN A 30 17.04 8.30 -4.98
C ASN A 30 15.71 7.55 -4.85
N ILE A 31 15.56 6.39 -5.52
CA ILE A 31 14.32 5.61 -5.42
C ILE A 31 14.17 4.96 -4.04
N MET A 32 15.25 4.57 -3.39
CA MET A 32 15.22 4.10 -2.01
C MET A 32 14.69 5.19 -1.09
N ASP A 33 15.19 6.42 -1.18
CA ASP A 33 14.71 7.56 -0.40
C ASP A 33 13.22 7.84 -0.65
N VAL A 34 12.82 7.92 -1.91
CA VAL A 34 11.42 8.18 -2.29
C VAL A 34 10.49 7.12 -1.70
N TYR A 35 10.89 5.84 -1.75
CA TYR A 35 10.04 4.76 -1.25
C TYR A 35 10.04 4.64 0.28
N MET A 36 11.18 4.86 0.94
CA MET A 36 11.24 4.90 2.40
C MET A 36 10.39 6.05 2.95
N ASP A 37 10.47 7.23 2.32
CA ASP A 37 9.64 8.38 2.68
C ASP A 37 8.15 8.10 2.42
N ALA A 38 7.80 7.60 1.23
CA ALA A 38 6.42 7.30 0.88
C ALA A 38 5.77 6.21 1.76
N VAL A 39 6.54 5.24 2.24
CA VAL A 39 6.06 4.15 3.08
C VAL A 39 5.90 4.58 4.53
N PHE A 40 6.90 5.25 5.11
CA PHE A 40 6.90 5.59 6.53
C PHE A 40 6.39 7.00 6.84
N TYR A 41 6.51 7.94 5.91
CA TYR A 41 6.12 9.34 6.10
C TYR A 41 5.19 9.86 4.98
N PRO A 42 4.15 9.10 4.58
CA PRO A 42 3.28 9.51 3.48
C PRO A 42 2.51 10.79 3.81
N ASP A 43 2.26 11.60 2.80
CA ASP A 43 1.55 12.88 2.93
C ASP A 43 0.02 12.72 3.17
N ILE A 44 -0.42 11.50 3.40
CA ILE A 44 -1.82 11.16 3.68
C ILE A 44 -2.37 11.85 4.93
N TYR A 45 -1.52 12.15 5.91
CA TYR A 45 -1.90 12.82 7.17
C TYR A 45 -2.24 14.31 6.97
N ASN A 46 -1.65 14.93 5.96
CA ASN A 46 -1.82 16.35 5.66
C ASN A 46 -2.79 16.60 4.49
N LYS A 47 -3.04 15.58 3.66
CA LYS A 47 -3.81 15.69 2.41
C LYS A 47 -4.91 14.63 2.32
N PRO A 48 -6.07 14.85 2.95
CA PRO A 48 -7.20 13.93 2.86
C PRO A 48 -7.70 13.70 1.42
N GLN A 49 -7.32 14.58 0.48
CA GLN A 49 -7.61 14.43 -0.94
C GLN A 49 -6.98 13.17 -1.54
N ILE A 50 -5.84 12.71 -1.01
CA ILE A 50 -5.19 11.48 -1.46
C ILE A 50 -6.13 10.28 -1.21
N PHE A 51 -6.69 10.17 -0.01
CA PHE A 51 -7.67 9.12 0.29
C PHE A 51 -8.89 9.17 -0.64
N LYS A 52 -9.42 10.38 -0.91
CA LYS A 52 -10.58 10.55 -1.78
C LYS A 52 -10.27 10.20 -3.23
N GLN A 53 -9.11 10.58 -3.73
CA GLN A 53 -8.69 10.28 -5.09
C GLN A 53 -8.39 8.81 -5.30
N GLU A 54 -7.58 8.22 -4.41
CA GLU A 54 -7.10 6.85 -4.56
C GLU A 54 -8.13 5.82 -4.05
N GLY A 55 -8.78 6.07 -2.93
CA GLY A 55 -9.78 5.19 -2.35
C GLY A 55 -11.14 5.32 -3.00
N TRP A 56 -11.94 6.26 -2.49
CA TRP A 56 -13.27 6.55 -3.01
C TRP A 56 -13.76 7.95 -2.62
N HIS A 57 -14.69 8.49 -3.41
CA HIS A 57 -15.44 9.72 -3.13
C HIS A 57 -16.76 9.75 -3.89
N TYR A 58 -17.65 10.63 -3.46
CA TYR A 58 -18.84 10.96 -4.26
C TYR A 58 -18.48 11.96 -5.34
N GLU A 59 -18.92 11.71 -6.56
CA GLU A 59 -18.73 12.55 -7.73
C GLU A 59 -20.06 12.98 -8.32
N LEU A 60 -20.16 14.27 -8.65
CA LEU A 60 -21.26 14.87 -9.37
C LEU A 60 -20.67 15.75 -10.47
N GLU A 61 -20.85 15.39 -11.73
CA GLU A 61 -20.31 16.15 -12.87
C GLU A 61 -21.12 17.39 -13.17
N ASN A 62 -22.47 17.30 -13.12
CA ASN A 62 -23.40 18.40 -13.27
C ASN A 62 -24.48 18.34 -12.19
N GLU A 63 -25.17 19.47 -11.93
CA GLU A 63 -26.18 19.57 -10.87
C GLU A 63 -27.37 18.62 -11.04
N ASP A 64 -27.68 18.24 -12.28
CA ASP A 64 -28.81 17.36 -12.64
C ASP A 64 -28.41 15.89 -12.79
N ASP A 65 -27.12 15.56 -12.61
CA ASP A 65 -26.63 14.19 -12.77
C ASP A 65 -26.91 13.34 -11.53
N GLU A 66 -26.92 12.03 -11.73
CA GLU A 66 -26.97 11.08 -10.63
C GLU A 66 -25.61 11.07 -9.88
N LEU A 67 -25.68 11.09 -8.55
CA LEU A 67 -24.51 10.99 -7.69
C LEU A 67 -23.82 9.62 -7.89
N LYS A 68 -22.55 9.65 -8.21
CA LYS A 68 -21.74 8.45 -8.46
C LYS A 68 -20.68 8.27 -7.37
N ILE A 69 -20.21 7.04 -7.20
CA ILE A 69 -19.00 6.73 -6.44
C ILE A 69 -17.86 6.56 -7.43
N ASN A 70 -16.74 7.24 -7.17
CA ASN A 70 -15.53 7.22 -7.97
C ASN A 70 -14.30 7.09 -7.06
N GLY A 71 -13.17 6.63 -7.60
CA GLY A 71 -11.90 6.45 -6.92
C GLY A 71 -11.05 5.44 -7.68
N VAL A 72 -9.73 5.55 -7.61
CA VAL A 72 -8.83 4.69 -8.37
C VAL A 72 -9.03 3.22 -7.97
N VAL A 73 -8.85 2.91 -6.68
CA VAL A 73 -9.00 1.53 -6.15
C VAL A 73 -10.43 1.03 -6.30
N TYR A 74 -11.44 1.87 -6.01
CA TYR A 74 -12.83 1.49 -6.18
C TYR A 74 -13.15 1.06 -7.62
N ASN A 75 -12.72 1.85 -8.61
CA ASN A 75 -12.98 1.55 -10.01
C ASN A 75 -12.19 0.31 -10.50
N GLU A 76 -10.95 0.15 -10.06
CA GLU A 76 -10.13 -1.02 -10.37
C GLU A 76 -10.81 -2.31 -9.86
N MET A 77 -11.19 -2.33 -8.59
CA MET A 77 -11.82 -3.50 -7.99
C MET A 77 -13.21 -3.78 -8.56
N LYS A 78 -13.97 -2.75 -8.90
CA LYS A 78 -15.23 -2.91 -9.64
C LYS A 78 -15.01 -3.57 -11.00
N GLY A 79 -13.89 -3.26 -11.67
CA GLY A 79 -13.45 -3.92 -12.90
C GLY A 79 -13.14 -5.41 -12.68
N VAL A 80 -12.36 -5.73 -11.65
CA VAL A 80 -12.03 -7.13 -11.28
C VAL A 80 -13.29 -7.93 -11.01
N TYR A 81 -14.21 -7.42 -10.20
CA TYR A 81 -15.48 -8.11 -9.89
C TYR A 81 -16.48 -8.20 -11.05
N SER A 82 -16.17 -7.61 -12.19
CA SER A 82 -16.96 -7.83 -13.43
C SER A 82 -16.60 -9.13 -14.16
N SER A 83 -15.49 -9.78 -13.80
CA SER A 83 -15.04 -11.05 -14.37
C SER A 83 -15.64 -12.23 -13.58
N PRO A 84 -16.35 -13.16 -14.24
CA PRO A 84 -16.90 -14.36 -13.58
C PRO A 84 -15.82 -15.26 -12.96
N ASP A 85 -14.64 -15.34 -13.58
CA ASP A 85 -13.53 -16.16 -13.11
C ASP A 85 -12.94 -15.60 -11.81
N ASP A 86 -12.80 -14.26 -11.71
CA ASP A 86 -12.33 -13.60 -10.51
C ASP A 86 -13.33 -13.74 -9.36
N VAL A 87 -14.62 -13.60 -9.64
CA VAL A 87 -15.70 -13.85 -8.67
C VAL A 87 -15.68 -15.30 -8.18
N LEU A 88 -15.51 -16.27 -9.08
CA LEU A 88 -15.41 -17.69 -8.71
C LEU A 88 -14.16 -17.95 -7.84
N SER A 89 -13.03 -17.40 -8.22
CA SER A 89 -11.76 -17.51 -7.44
C SER A 89 -11.96 -16.95 -6.03
N ARG A 90 -12.58 -15.78 -5.91
CA ARG A 90 -12.90 -15.13 -4.64
C ARG A 90 -13.77 -16.02 -3.74
N TYR A 91 -14.89 -16.55 -4.25
CA TYR A 91 -15.76 -17.45 -3.49
C TYR A 91 -15.08 -18.77 -3.12
N THR A 92 -14.18 -19.26 -3.96
CA THR A 92 -13.35 -20.42 -3.67
C THR A 92 -12.45 -20.16 -2.46
N CYS A 93 -11.75 -19.01 -2.42
CA CYS A 93 -10.91 -18.63 -1.29
C CYS A 93 -11.71 -18.48 0.01
N VAL A 94 -12.86 -17.81 -0.04
CA VAL A 94 -13.77 -17.69 1.13
C VAL A 94 -14.21 -19.05 1.65
N SER A 95 -14.50 -19.99 0.74
CA SER A 95 -15.00 -21.33 1.12
C SER A 95 -13.91 -22.23 1.68
N LEU A 96 -12.70 -22.15 1.13
CA LEU A 96 -11.59 -23.03 1.52
C LEU A 96 -10.80 -22.49 2.72
N PHE A 97 -10.75 -21.18 2.91
CA PHE A 97 -9.93 -20.51 3.92
C PHE A 97 -10.73 -19.52 4.79
N PRO A 98 -11.88 -19.93 5.38
CA PRO A 98 -12.79 -19.01 6.06
C PRO A 98 -12.20 -18.30 7.28
N ASP A 99 -11.21 -18.92 7.94
CA ASP A 99 -10.62 -18.47 9.19
C ASP A 99 -9.20 -17.87 9.02
N THR A 100 -8.84 -17.48 7.79
CA THR A 100 -7.51 -16.94 7.49
C THR A 100 -7.62 -15.62 6.71
N PRO A 101 -6.54 -14.82 6.62
CA PRO A 101 -6.50 -13.63 5.78
C PRO A 101 -6.82 -13.87 4.29
N TYR A 102 -6.61 -15.09 3.79
CA TYR A 102 -6.91 -15.45 2.40
C TYR A 102 -8.41 -15.41 2.05
N ARG A 103 -9.29 -15.31 3.05
CA ARG A 103 -10.72 -15.05 2.81
C ARG A 103 -11.00 -13.63 2.32
N PHE A 104 -10.10 -12.68 2.49
CA PHE A 104 -10.29 -11.30 2.11
C PHE A 104 -9.65 -11.02 0.74
N GLU A 105 -10.24 -10.10 0.00
CA GLU A 105 -9.67 -9.59 -1.24
C GLU A 105 -8.66 -8.50 -0.93
N SER A 106 -7.41 -8.65 -1.42
CA SER A 106 -6.31 -7.73 -1.10
C SER A 106 -6.55 -6.30 -1.59
N GLY A 107 -7.23 -6.14 -2.72
CA GLY A 107 -7.62 -4.83 -3.26
C GLY A 107 -8.89 -4.25 -2.66
N GLY A 108 -9.60 -5.04 -1.85
CA GLY A 108 -10.88 -4.66 -1.25
C GLY A 108 -12.10 -5.07 -2.10
N GLU A 109 -13.20 -5.27 -1.44
CA GLU A 109 -14.48 -5.60 -2.09
C GLU A 109 -15.24 -4.32 -2.44
N PRO A 110 -15.63 -4.10 -3.72
CA PRO A 110 -16.25 -2.86 -4.15
C PRO A 110 -17.51 -2.46 -3.37
N ALA A 111 -18.24 -3.45 -2.83
CA ALA A 111 -19.41 -3.19 -2.00
C ALA A 111 -19.04 -2.52 -0.65
N HIS A 112 -17.84 -2.77 -0.14
CA HIS A 112 -17.39 -2.33 1.18
C HIS A 112 -16.37 -1.18 1.13
N ILE A 113 -15.71 -0.94 -0.02
CA ILE A 113 -14.77 0.19 -0.16
C ILE A 113 -15.42 1.53 0.23
N PRO A 114 -16.68 1.83 -0.14
CA PRO A 114 -17.33 3.09 0.24
C PRO A 114 -17.71 3.21 1.72
N GLU A 115 -17.52 2.17 2.51
CA GLU A 115 -17.72 2.19 3.96
C GLU A 115 -16.48 2.66 4.73
N LEU A 116 -15.30 2.68 4.05
CA LEU A 116 -14.05 3.08 4.66
C LEU A 116 -14.01 4.58 4.94
N GLU A 117 -13.62 4.93 6.15
CA GLU A 117 -13.44 6.31 6.58
C GLU A 117 -11.97 6.73 6.58
N TYR A 118 -11.73 8.02 6.36
CA TYR A 118 -10.38 8.57 6.33
C TYR A 118 -9.59 8.35 7.63
N ASN A 119 -10.24 8.43 8.79
CA ASN A 119 -9.57 8.19 10.07
C ASN A 119 -9.16 6.73 10.24
N GLU A 120 -10.00 5.77 9.82
CA GLU A 120 -9.67 4.35 9.83
C GLU A 120 -8.46 4.04 8.93
N PHE A 121 -8.42 4.67 7.76
CA PHE A 121 -7.28 4.58 6.85
C PHE A 121 -5.98 5.09 7.49
N LEU A 122 -6.01 6.22 8.19
CA LEU A 122 -4.85 6.75 8.91
C LEU A 122 -4.43 5.84 10.08
N ASP A 123 -5.40 5.32 10.84
CA ASP A 123 -5.12 4.44 11.98
C ASP A 123 -4.53 3.10 11.53
N TYR A 124 -4.97 2.59 10.36
CA TYR A 124 -4.36 1.42 9.74
C TYR A 124 -2.90 1.66 9.41
N HIS A 125 -2.57 2.78 8.75
CA HIS A 125 -1.18 3.12 8.44
C HIS A 125 -0.34 3.24 9.71
N LYS A 126 -0.78 3.99 10.72
CA LYS A 126 -0.08 4.14 12.00
C LYS A 126 0.22 2.81 12.68
N LYS A 127 -0.74 1.87 12.63
CA LYS A 127 -0.61 0.58 13.30
C LYS A 127 0.34 -0.35 12.55
N PHE A 128 0.22 -0.46 11.24
CA PHE A 128 0.89 -1.51 10.47
C PHE A 128 2.13 -1.06 9.71
N TYR A 129 2.27 0.25 9.39
CA TYR A 129 3.40 0.81 8.67
C TYR A 129 4.44 1.38 9.63
N HIS A 130 4.94 0.51 10.49
CA HIS A 130 6.01 0.80 11.44
C HIS A 130 7.21 -0.12 11.18
N PRO A 131 8.48 0.34 11.31
CA PRO A 131 9.65 -0.48 11.02
C PRO A 131 9.68 -1.81 11.77
N VAL A 132 9.13 -1.89 12.99
CA VAL A 132 9.05 -3.14 13.76
C VAL A 132 8.20 -4.21 13.07
N ASN A 133 7.27 -3.80 12.19
CA ASN A 133 6.42 -4.68 11.38
C ASN A 133 6.88 -4.77 9.91
N SER A 134 8.15 -4.51 9.65
CA SER A 134 8.68 -4.48 8.28
C SER A 134 9.92 -5.35 8.11
N TYR A 135 10.15 -5.76 6.86
CA TYR A 135 11.40 -6.36 6.42
C TYR A 135 11.96 -5.52 5.27
N ILE A 136 13.17 -4.99 5.45
CA ILE A 136 13.89 -4.29 4.41
C ILE A 136 14.90 -5.26 3.80
N TYR A 137 14.75 -5.56 2.51
CA TYR A 137 15.60 -6.48 1.78
C TYR A 137 16.41 -5.74 0.74
N LEU A 138 17.74 -5.83 0.83
CA LEU A 138 18.68 -5.23 -0.12
C LEU A 138 19.39 -6.33 -0.90
N TYR A 139 19.46 -6.18 -2.21
CA TYR A 139 20.15 -7.11 -3.10
C TYR A 139 20.85 -6.38 -4.24
N GLY A 140 22.11 -6.73 -4.50
CA GLY A 140 22.87 -6.19 -5.63
C GLY A 140 24.34 -5.91 -5.29
N ASP A 141 25.03 -5.33 -6.24
CA ASP A 141 26.40 -4.86 -6.07
C ASP A 141 26.41 -3.48 -5.42
N MET A 142 26.46 -3.47 -4.08
CA MET A 142 26.43 -2.24 -3.27
C MET A 142 27.27 -2.41 -2.00
N ASP A 143 27.70 -1.30 -1.41
CA ASP A 143 28.20 -1.30 -0.03
C ASP A 143 27.03 -1.43 0.93
N VAL A 144 26.83 -2.65 1.45
CA VAL A 144 25.72 -2.98 2.32
C VAL A 144 25.79 -2.20 3.64
N GLN A 145 26.99 -2.03 4.19
CA GLN A 145 27.15 -1.30 5.45
C GLN A 145 26.77 0.19 5.30
N GLU A 146 27.22 0.83 4.22
CA GLU A 146 26.82 2.21 3.92
C GLU A 146 25.30 2.34 3.81
N ARG A 147 24.63 1.38 3.17
CA ARG A 147 23.15 1.39 3.01
C ARG A 147 22.43 1.18 4.34
N LEU A 148 22.89 0.26 5.16
CA LEU A 148 22.31 0.02 6.49
C LEU A 148 22.48 1.22 7.39
N ASP A 149 23.67 1.82 7.45
CA ASP A 149 23.96 3.03 8.23
C ASP A 149 23.09 4.21 7.76
N TYR A 150 22.86 4.31 6.45
CA TYR A 150 22.00 5.34 5.87
C TYR A 150 20.54 5.16 6.28
N LEU A 151 20.00 3.94 6.12
CA LEU A 151 18.61 3.62 6.49
C LEU A 151 18.36 3.86 7.98
N ASP A 152 19.29 3.43 8.84
CA ASP A 152 19.17 3.66 10.27
C ASP A 152 19.15 5.15 10.60
N ARG A 153 20.13 5.90 10.11
CA ARG A 153 20.29 7.33 10.42
C ARG A 153 19.15 8.18 9.89
N GLU A 154 18.68 7.94 8.66
CA GLU A 154 17.72 8.83 7.98
C GLU A 154 16.26 8.44 8.26
N TYR A 155 16.00 7.16 8.59
CA TYR A 155 14.64 6.66 8.72
C TYR A 155 14.38 5.91 10.03
N LEU A 156 15.14 4.84 10.34
CA LEU A 156 14.73 3.90 11.38
C LEU A 156 14.96 4.41 12.80
N SER A 157 16.02 5.20 13.04
CA SER A 157 16.35 5.77 14.35
C SER A 157 15.31 6.75 14.92
N TYR A 158 14.35 7.18 14.11
CA TYR A 158 13.25 8.05 14.53
C TYR A 158 12.04 7.30 15.09
N PHE A 159 12.04 5.98 15.03
CA PHE A 159 10.96 5.13 15.53
C PHE A 159 11.40 4.44 16.83
N ASP A 160 10.48 4.36 17.80
CA ASP A 160 10.66 3.52 18.98
C ASP A 160 9.89 2.21 18.79
N ALA A 161 10.54 1.07 19.05
CA ALA A 161 9.92 -0.24 18.91
C ALA A 161 8.71 -0.44 19.84
N ASP A 162 8.63 0.32 20.92
CA ASP A 162 7.56 0.28 21.91
C ASP A 162 6.33 1.15 21.51
N ASP A 163 6.42 1.92 20.40
CA ASP A 163 5.35 2.82 19.97
C ASP A 163 4.12 2.08 19.44
N VAL A 164 4.30 0.84 18.96
CA VAL A 164 3.20 0.02 18.42
C VAL A 164 3.28 -1.41 18.94
N GLU A 165 2.12 -1.98 19.26
CA GLU A 165 1.95 -3.40 19.54
C GLU A 165 1.35 -4.08 18.31
N ILE A 166 2.12 -4.97 17.68
CA ILE A 166 1.66 -5.75 16.53
C ILE A 166 1.21 -7.12 17.03
N ASP A 167 -0.09 -7.36 16.96
CA ASP A 167 -0.65 -8.69 17.18
C ASP A 167 -0.49 -9.50 15.89
N ALA A 168 0.35 -10.52 15.95
CA ALA A 168 0.65 -11.44 14.84
C ALA A 168 -0.25 -12.70 14.85
N SER A 169 -1.31 -12.73 15.67
CA SER A 169 -2.24 -13.87 15.81
C SER A 169 -3.29 -13.92 14.71
#